data_ed9398ac50da8c8bfb1293d30e65e0ad
#
_entry.id   ed9398ac50da8c8bfb1293d30e65e0ad
#
_cell.length_a   1.000
_cell.length_b   1.000
_cell.length_c   1.000
_cell.angle_alpha   90.00
_cell.angle_beta   90.00
_cell.angle_gamma   90.00
#
_symmetry.space_group_name_H-M   'P 1'
#
loop_
_entity.id
_entity.type
_entity.pdbx_description
1 polymer ?
#
loop_
_entity_poly.entity_id
_entity_poly.type
_entity_poly.pdbx_seq_one_letter_code
_entity_poly.pdbx_strand_id
1 'polypeptide(L)'
;MSTAETRAQIESALNRFGDEVPALKGLALVIALELRARGDSPVWRVEVPGPKITKEPPNHARVEVSIDRPHFNELAKEGTLKQWADAYDKGFVRVNGDAGVVKLIGNVIERQRGRARS
;
A
#
# COMPACT_ATOMS: atom_id res chain seq x y z
N MET A 1 5.44 7.34 17.46
CA MET A 1 4.08 7.13 16.95
C MET A 1 3.50 5.85 17.51
N SER A 2 2.25 5.86 17.91
CA SER A 2 1.63 4.69 18.53
C SER A 2 1.17 3.66 17.48
N THR A 3 0.97 2.42 17.93
CA THR A 3 0.45 1.34 17.07
C THR A 3 -0.94 1.71 16.52
N ALA A 4 -1.79 2.33 17.34
CA ALA A 4 -3.12 2.75 16.92
C ALA A 4 -3.07 3.83 15.83
N GLU A 5 -2.14 4.77 15.92
CA GLU A 5 -1.97 5.80 14.91
C GLU A 5 -1.48 5.21 13.58
N THR A 6 -0.54 4.28 13.64
CA THR A 6 -0.04 3.61 12.44
C THR A 6 -1.15 2.81 11.76
N ARG A 7 -1.95 2.08 12.55
CA ARG A 7 -3.08 1.33 12.01
C ARG A 7 -4.07 2.25 11.31
N ALA A 8 -4.38 3.39 11.92
CA ALA A 8 -5.28 4.37 11.34
C ALA A 8 -4.74 4.96 10.04
N GLN A 9 -3.43 5.19 9.96
CA GLN A 9 -2.78 5.66 8.73
C GLN A 9 -2.89 4.64 7.61
N ILE A 10 -2.65 3.37 7.91
CA ILE A 10 -2.76 2.29 6.92
C ILE A 10 -4.19 2.19 6.41
N GLU A 11 -5.16 2.21 7.32
CA GLU A 11 -6.57 2.15 6.97
C GLU A 11 -6.98 3.32 6.08
N SER A 12 -6.55 4.53 6.43
CA SER A 12 -6.83 5.74 5.67
C SER A 12 -6.25 5.65 4.25
N ALA A 13 -5.02 5.17 4.12
CA ALA A 13 -4.38 5.01 2.82
C ALA A 13 -5.13 4.00 1.95
N LEU A 14 -5.54 2.87 2.53
CA LEU A 14 -6.27 1.82 1.79
C LEU A 14 -7.64 2.31 1.35
N ASN A 15 -8.35 3.05 2.20
CA ASN A 15 -9.66 3.59 1.85
C ASN A 15 -9.54 4.59 0.71
N ARG A 16 -8.52 5.43 0.73
CA ARG A 16 -8.26 6.39 -0.31
C ARG A 16 -7.92 5.71 -1.64
N PHE A 17 -7.09 4.69 -1.59
CA PHE A 17 -6.79 3.87 -2.78
C PHE A 17 -8.06 3.24 -3.34
N GLY A 18 -8.90 2.66 -2.49
CA GLY A 18 -10.15 2.05 -2.90
C GLY A 18 -11.11 3.04 -3.55
N ASP A 19 -11.14 4.28 -3.05
CA ASP A 19 -11.98 5.33 -3.60
C ASP A 19 -11.48 5.81 -4.97
N GLU A 20 -10.17 5.93 -5.14
CA GLU A 20 -9.57 6.34 -6.41
C GLU A 20 -9.55 5.21 -7.44
N VAL A 21 -9.45 3.97 -6.99
CA VAL A 21 -9.38 2.79 -7.87
C VAL A 21 -10.38 1.74 -7.39
N PRO A 22 -11.66 1.91 -7.72
CA PRO A 22 -12.72 1.01 -7.24
C PRO A 22 -12.48 -0.48 -7.55
N ALA A 23 -11.77 -0.78 -8.62
CA ALA A 23 -11.45 -2.16 -8.99
C ALA A 23 -10.65 -2.88 -7.90
N LEU A 24 -9.88 -2.16 -7.08
CA LEU A 24 -9.10 -2.75 -6.00
C LEU A 24 -9.97 -3.24 -4.85
N LYS A 25 -11.17 -2.70 -4.70
CA LYS A 25 -12.10 -3.11 -3.63
C LYS A 25 -12.58 -4.55 -3.79
N GLY A 26 -12.53 -5.08 -5.01
CA GLY A 26 -12.93 -6.45 -5.28
C GLY A 26 -11.83 -7.49 -5.07
N LEU A 27 -10.61 -7.07 -4.75
CA LEU A 27 -9.49 -7.98 -4.57
C LEU A 27 -9.41 -8.48 -3.13
N ALA A 28 -9.34 -9.80 -2.97
CA ALA A 28 -9.11 -10.42 -1.67
C ALA A 28 -7.63 -10.77 -1.57
N LEU A 29 -6.89 -10.03 -0.75
CA LEU A 29 -5.43 -10.16 -0.64
C LEU A 29 -4.96 -10.11 0.80
N VAL A 30 -3.83 -10.78 1.06
CA VAL A 30 -3.06 -10.60 2.28
C VAL A 30 -1.76 -9.91 1.87
N ILE A 31 -1.51 -8.75 2.44
CA ILE A 31 -0.37 -7.89 2.12
C ILE A 31 0.55 -7.80 3.33
N ALA A 32 1.85 -8.00 3.12
CA ALA A 32 2.86 -7.71 4.13
C ALA A 32 3.38 -6.30 3.87
N LEU A 33 3.09 -5.38 4.77
CA LEU A 33 3.53 -3.99 4.65
C LEU A 33 4.68 -3.73 5.61
N GLU A 34 5.87 -3.54 5.06
CA GLU A 34 7.06 -3.18 5.84
C GLU A 34 7.24 -1.67 5.86
N LEU A 35 7.25 -1.10 7.05
CA LEU A 35 7.52 0.32 7.24
C LEU A 35 8.96 0.47 7.72
N ARG A 36 9.87 0.79 6.80
CA ARG A 36 11.30 0.88 7.10
C ARG A 36 11.58 2.16 7.88
N ALA A 37 12.09 2.01 9.09
CA ALA A 37 12.51 3.12 9.92
C ALA A 37 13.93 2.87 10.41
N ARG A 38 14.59 3.91 10.88
CA ARG A 38 15.95 3.80 11.37
C ARG A 38 15.99 2.94 12.64
N GLY A 39 16.66 1.80 12.54
CA GLY A 39 16.78 0.85 13.65
C GLY A 39 15.57 -0.06 13.86
N ASP A 40 14.53 0.08 13.08
CA ASP A 40 13.33 -0.74 13.20
C ASP A 40 12.61 -0.80 11.86
N SER A 41 12.08 -1.98 11.53
CA SER A 41 11.35 -2.19 10.27
C SER A 41 10.13 -3.08 10.53
N PRO A 42 9.12 -2.59 11.25
CA PRO A 42 7.96 -3.41 11.56
C PRO A 42 7.20 -3.81 10.30
N VAL A 43 6.71 -5.05 10.29
CA VAL A 43 5.90 -5.60 9.20
C VAL A 43 4.46 -5.73 9.68
N TRP A 44 3.55 -5.18 8.91
CA TRP A 44 2.12 -5.22 9.21
C TRP A 44 1.42 -6.19 8.28
N ARG A 45 0.48 -6.93 8.84
CA ARG A 45 -0.41 -7.78 8.06
C ARG A 45 -1.66 -6.99 7.70
N VAL A 46 -1.92 -6.87 6.41
CA VAL A 46 -3.08 -6.15 5.91
C VAL A 46 -3.92 -7.11 5.07
N GLU A 47 -5.12 -7.40 5.53
CA GLU A 47 -6.06 -8.26 4.81
C GLU A 47 -7.15 -7.39 4.19
N VAL A 48 -7.36 -7.51 2.88
CA VAL A 48 -8.44 -6.83 2.18
C VAL A 48 -9.37 -7.87 1.56
N PRO A 49 -10.66 -7.61 1.46
CA PRO A 49 -11.39 -6.43 1.92
C PRO A 49 -11.54 -6.39 3.44
N GLY A 50 -11.89 -5.23 3.94
CA GLY A 50 -12.06 -4.97 5.36
C GLY A 50 -11.75 -3.51 5.64
N PRO A 51 -10.53 -3.08 5.74
CA PRO A 51 -9.32 -3.89 5.90
C PRO A 51 -9.16 -4.39 7.33
N LYS A 52 -8.49 -5.53 7.48
CA LYS A 52 -8.08 -6.06 8.78
C LYS A 52 -6.57 -5.87 8.91
N ILE A 53 -6.14 -5.08 9.89
CA ILE A 53 -4.76 -4.66 10.04
C ILE A 53 -4.21 -5.10 11.38
N THR A 54 -3.13 -5.90 11.36
CA THR A 54 -2.48 -6.38 12.58
C THR A 54 -0.96 -6.17 12.47
N LYS A 55 -0.31 -5.89 13.60
CA LYS A 55 1.14 -5.68 13.64
C LYS A 55 1.86 -7.00 13.86
N GLU A 56 1.82 -7.84 12.83
CA GLU A 56 2.55 -9.11 12.82
C GLU A 56 2.85 -9.51 11.37
N PRO A 57 4.02 -10.13 11.11
CA PRO A 57 4.32 -10.59 9.76
C PRO A 57 3.37 -11.73 9.37
N PRO A 58 2.72 -11.64 8.19
CA PRO A 58 1.88 -12.74 7.73
C PRO A 58 2.72 -13.91 7.24
N ASN A 59 2.23 -15.12 7.45
CA ASN A 59 2.92 -16.33 6.99
C ASN A 59 2.83 -16.53 5.47
N HIS A 60 1.74 -16.06 4.87
CA HIS A 60 1.46 -16.26 3.44
C HIS A 60 0.93 -15.00 2.79
N ALA A 61 1.78 -13.99 2.68
CA ALA A 61 1.41 -12.78 1.97
C ALA A 61 1.53 -13.00 0.47
N ARG A 62 0.50 -12.61 -0.30
CA ARG A 62 0.57 -12.66 -1.76
C ARG A 62 1.32 -11.47 -2.32
N VAL A 63 1.35 -10.36 -1.59
CA VAL A 63 2.06 -9.15 -1.98
C VAL A 63 2.84 -8.62 -0.78
N GLU A 64 4.06 -8.20 -1.03
CA GLU A 64 4.91 -7.56 -0.04
C GLU A 64 5.17 -6.13 -0.50
N VAL A 65 4.87 -5.16 0.35
CA VAL A 65 5.09 -3.75 0.08
C VAL A 65 6.07 -3.22 1.10
N SER A 66 7.12 -2.56 0.64
CA SER A 66 8.12 -1.94 1.51
C SER A 66 8.23 -0.47 1.19
N ILE A 67 8.12 0.37 2.20
CA ILE A 67 8.23 1.82 2.07
C ILE A 67 8.91 2.39 3.31
N ASP A 68 9.73 3.42 3.14
CA ASP A 68 10.33 4.08 4.30
C ASP A 68 9.28 4.90 5.05
N ARG A 69 9.44 4.96 6.37
CA ARG A 69 8.45 5.56 7.26
C ARG A 69 8.11 7.01 6.95
N PRO A 70 9.08 7.90 6.70
CA PRO A 70 8.75 9.29 6.39
C PRO A 70 7.88 9.45 5.15
N HIS A 71 8.18 8.72 4.08
CA HIS A 71 7.37 8.76 2.86
C HIS A 71 5.97 8.21 3.11
N PHE A 72 5.88 7.11 3.88
CA PHE A 72 4.58 6.54 4.22
C PHE A 72 3.71 7.55 5.00
N ASN A 73 4.29 8.25 5.97
CA ASN A 73 3.57 9.23 6.75
C ASN A 73 2.98 10.34 5.87
N GLU A 74 3.75 10.84 4.93
CA GLU A 74 3.28 11.87 4.00
C GLU A 74 2.19 11.37 3.08
N LEU A 75 2.39 10.20 2.49
CA LEU A 75 1.44 9.61 1.54
C LEU A 75 0.14 9.18 2.21
N ALA A 76 0.21 8.63 3.40
CA ALA A 76 -0.98 8.23 4.14
C ALA A 76 -1.83 9.43 4.55
N LYS A 77 -1.20 10.57 4.77
CA LYS A 77 -1.87 11.79 5.20
C LYS A 77 -2.61 12.49 4.06
N GLU A 78 -1.95 12.68 2.93
CA GLU A 78 -2.49 13.46 1.82
C GLU A 78 -2.24 12.87 0.43
N GLY A 79 -1.66 11.68 0.37
CA GLY A 79 -1.22 11.10 -0.90
C GLY A 79 -2.35 10.77 -1.86
N THR A 80 -2.23 11.26 -3.09
CA THR A 80 -3.09 10.86 -4.20
C THR A 80 -2.50 9.62 -4.86
N LEU A 81 -3.27 8.94 -5.70
CA LEU A 81 -2.78 7.81 -6.48
C LEU A 81 -1.55 8.19 -7.30
N LYS A 82 -1.56 9.40 -7.88
CA LYS A 82 -0.42 9.90 -8.64
C LYS A 82 0.85 9.99 -7.78
N GLN A 83 0.73 10.48 -6.56
CA GLN A 83 1.86 10.59 -5.64
C GLN A 83 2.39 9.22 -5.24
N TRP A 84 1.52 8.24 -4.99
CA TRP A 84 1.92 6.88 -4.72
C TRP A 84 2.65 6.26 -5.93
N ALA A 85 2.14 6.48 -7.13
CA ALA A 85 2.77 5.98 -8.34
C ALA A 85 4.13 6.62 -8.58
N ASP A 86 4.26 7.92 -8.33
CA ASP A 86 5.54 8.62 -8.44
C ASP A 86 6.55 8.08 -7.44
N ALA A 87 6.13 7.80 -6.22
CA ALA A 87 6.99 7.20 -5.19
C ALA A 87 7.47 5.80 -5.61
N TYR A 88 6.59 5.02 -6.23
CA TYR A 88 6.93 3.72 -6.78
C TYR A 88 7.98 3.85 -7.89
N ASP A 89 7.76 4.76 -8.83
CA ASP A 89 8.69 4.98 -9.95
C ASP A 89 10.07 5.43 -9.47
N LYS A 90 10.12 6.19 -8.38
CA LYS A 90 11.38 6.68 -7.81
C LYS A 90 12.07 5.67 -6.89
N GLY A 91 11.44 4.53 -6.64
CA GLY A 91 12.01 3.48 -5.82
C GLY A 91 11.79 3.65 -4.32
N PHE A 92 10.98 4.60 -3.88
CA PHE A 92 10.65 4.78 -2.47
C PHE A 92 9.67 3.71 -1.98
N VAL A 93 8.85 3.18 -2.88
CA VAL A 93 7.92 2.08 -2.61
C VAL A 93 8.37 0.87 -3.42
N ARG A 94 8.56 -0.27 -2.75
CA ARG A 94 8.92 -1.52 -3.41
C ARG A 94 7.78 -2.51 -3.26
N VAL A 95 7.42 -3.17 -4.35
CA VAL A 95 6.34 -4.16 -4.38
C VAL A 95 6.90 -5.47 -4.92
N ASN A 96 6.75 -6.55 -4.14
CA ASN A 96 7.15 -7.89 -4.53
C ASN A 96 6.01 -8.85 -4.24
N GLY A 97 6.05 -10.04 -4.79
CA GLY A 97 5.11 -11.09 -4.48
C GLY A 97 4.63 -11.84 -5.71
N ASP A 98 3.39 -12.32 -5.68
CA ASP A 98 2.79 -13.04 -6.79
C ASP A 98 2.81 -12.18 -8.05
N ALA A 99 3.49 -12.66 -9.10
CA ALA A 99 3.71 -11.89 -10.32
C ALA A 99 2.40 -11.46 -10.99
N GLY A 100 1.39 -12.32 -10.96
CA GLY A 100 0.08 -12.00 -11.54
C GLY A 100 -0.61 -10.86 -10.79
N VAL A 101 -0.55 -10.87 -9.47
CA VAL A 101 -1.14 -9.83 -8.63
C VAL A 101 -0.40 -8.51 -8.79
N VAL A 102 0.93 -8.54 -8.75
CA VAL A 102 1.75 -7.34 -8.93
C VAL A 102 1.48 -6.70 -10.29
N LYS A 103 1.40 -7.50 -11.34
CA LYS A 103 1.09 -7.03 -12.69
C LYS A 103 -0.30 -6.42 -12.77
N LEU A 104 -1.29 -7.05 -12.14
CA LEU A 104 -2.66 -6.54 -12.10
C LEU A 104 -2.72 -5.16 -11.43
N ILE A 105 -2.07 -5.03 -10.28
CA ILE A 105 -2.02 -3.75 -9.56
C ILE A 105 -1.34 -2.68 -10.41
N GLY A 106 -0.22 -3.01 -11.03
CA GLY A 106 0.49 -2.10 -11.92
C GLY A 106 -0.37 -1.62 -13.08
N ASN A 107 -1.10 -2.54 -13.72
CA ASN A 107 -1.99 -2.21 -14.83
C ASN A 107 -3.12 -1.28 -14.40
N VAL A 108 -3.72 -1.54 -13.23
CA VAL A 108 -4.79 -0.71 -12.70
C VAL A 108 -4.29 0.71 -12.42
N ILE A 109 -3.11 0.83 -11.82
CA ILE A 109 -2.49 2.12 -11.54
C ILE A 109 -2.20 2.89 -12.84
N GLU A 110 -1.66 2.23 -13.86
CA GLU A 110 -1.35 2.86 -15.14
C GLU A 110 -2.61 3.35 -15.86
N ARG A 111 -3.69 2.60 -15.80
CA ARG A 111 -4.97 3.04 -16.38
C ARG A 111 -5.47 4.31 -15.70
N GLN A 112 -5.37 4.38 -14.38
CA GLN A 112 -5.83 5.53 -13.63
C GLN A 112 -4.97 6.76 -13.93
N ARG A 113 -3.65 6.57 -14.07
CA ARG A 113 -2.75 7.64 -14.47
C ARG A 113 -3.08 8.16 -15.88
N GLY A 114 -3.37 7.25 -16.80
CA GLY A 114 -3.78 7.60 -18.16
C GLY A 114 -5.03 8.47 -18.18
N ARG A 115 -6.03 8.12 -17.36
CA ARG A 115 -7.26 8.91 -17.25
C ARG A 115 -7.00 10.30 -16.67
N ALA A 116 -6.07 10.40 -15.71
CA ALA A 116 -5.75 11.67 -15.09
C ALA A 116 -5.04 12.64 -16.02
N ARG A 117 -4.46 12.14 -17.12
CA ARG A 117 -3.76 12.96 -18.12
C ARG A 117 -4.66 13.50 -19.22
N SER A 118 -5.82 12.93 -19.37
CA SER A 118 -6.73 13.30 -20.47
C SER A 118 -7.74 14.39 -20.13
#